data_bcff16b779c8a2626dcb7e4bc916fa1b
#
_entry.id   bcff16b779c8a2626dcb7e4bc916fa1b
#
_cell.length_a   1.000
_cell.length_b   1.000
_cell.length_c   1.000
_cell.angle_alpha   90.00
_cell.angle_beta   90.00
_cell.angle_gamma   90.00
#
_symmetry.space_group_name_H-M   'P 1'
#
loop_
_entity.id
_entity.type
_entity.pdbx_description
1 polymer ?
#
loop_
_entity_poly.entity_id
_entity_poly.type
_entity_poly.pdbx_seq_one_letter_code
_entity_poly.pdbx_strand_id
1 'polypeptide(L)'
;MTNRARAIAPATVANIGPGFDVLGLALEGPYDEVEAEATQDGLVTLVEITGDGGALPREASKNCVGAAARAVIETFAPPGTGVRLWLHKGLDSGSGLGSSAASSVAAAVSTAAVVCPEIARGELLDATREGERLATGAAHPDNVAPSLLGGLVACVVREAEAVEAMRLPVAQGIIMVTVSPAIHIPTEAGRAVMPERYSLEDVVANMSRVAGLVAGFASGDLERIGGCLEDRLATPYRKSLIPGFDDVMIAARSAGAVGGGISGAGPTVFAVTDGRDRGREIGAAMVEVFARFGVESVARVSGVDGRGARLVDPGRVHGA
;
A
#
# COMPACT_ATOMS: atom_id res chain seq x y z
N MET A 1 -14.28 -16.97 23.69
CA MET A 1 -13.79 -16.26 22.49
C MET A 1 -14.27 -14.83 22.62
N THR A 2 -13.42 -13.86 22.44
CA THR A 2 -13.82 -12.45 22.42
C THR A 2 -14.68 -12.24 21.16
N ASN A 3 -15.89 -11.68 21.32
CA ASN A 3 -16.79 -11.38 20.20
C ASN A 3 -16.29 -10.22 19.32
N ARG A 4 -15.18 -9.58 19.71
CA ARG A 4 -14.57 -8.44 19.03
C ARG A 4 -13.07 -8.63 18.84
N ALA A 5 -12.57 -8.17 17.72
CA ALA A 5 -11.15 -8.08 17.40
C ALA A 5 -10.85 -6.79 16.64
N ARG A 6 -9.67 -6.26 16.88
CA ARG A 6 -9.17 -5.04 16.23
C ARG A 6 -7.88 -5.36 15.51
N ALA A 7 -7.77 -4.95 14.26
CA ALA A 7 -6.58 -5.10 13.45
C ALA A 7 -6.11 -3.76 12.88
N ILE A 8 -4.79 -3.62 12.74
CA ILE A 8 -4.17 -2.53 11.99
C ILE A 8 -3.48 -3.10 10.75
N ALA A 9 -3.47 -2.32 9.69
CA ALA A 9 -2.76 -2.64 8.46
C ALA A 9 -1.97 -1.42 7.95
N PRO A 10 -0.70 -1.61 7.55
CA PRO A 10 0.21 -0.53 7.20
C PRO A 10 -0.04 0.05 5.81
N ALA A 11 0.35 1.32 5.64
CA ALA A 11 0.59 1.93 4.35
C ALA A 11 1.61 1.15 3.53
N THR A 12 1.57 1.31 2.21
CA THR A 12 2.45 0.61 1.28
C THR A 12 2.96 1.53 0.18
N VAL A 13 4.14 1.20 -0.35
CA VAL A 13 4.65 1.71 -1.63
C VAL A 13 4.55 0.58 -2.64
N ALA A 14 3.68 0.73 -3.63
CA ALA A 14 3.54 -0.21 -4.73
C ALA A 14 4.50 0.12 -5.88
N ASN A 15 4.76 -0.84 -6.73
CA ASN A 15 5.69 -0.81 -7.86
C ASN A 15 7.17 -0.70 -7.49
N ILE A 16 7.54 0.15 -6.57
CA ILE A 16 8.93 0.43 -6.12
C ILE A 16 9.85 0.62 -7.33
N GLY A 17 9.56 1.64 -8.16
CA GLY A 17 10.24 1.86 -9.43
C GLY A 17 9.87 0.80 -10.49
N PRO A 18 10.80 -0.08 -10.90
CA PRO A 18 10.61 -0.99 -12.03
C PRO A 18 9.66 -2.17 -11.76
N GLY A 19 9.25 -2.40 -10.51
CA GLY A 19 8.42 -3.54 -10.11
C GLY A 19 6.91 -3.35 -10.36
N PHE A 20 6.53 -2.73 -11.46
CA PHE A 20 5.16 -2.43 -11.86
C PHE A 20 4.23 -3.63 -11.72
N ASP A 21 3.17 -3.52 -10.89
CA ASP A 21 2.18 -4.55 -10.56
C ASP A 21 2.77 -5.86 -9.96
N VAL A 22 4.08 -5.88 -9.65
CA VAL A 22 4.81 -7.06 -9.17
C VAL A 22 5.37 -6.86 -7.77
N LEU A 23 5.89 -5.67 -7.44
CA LEU A 23 6.54 -5.40 -6.17
C LEU A 23 5.76 -4.40 -5.31
N GLY A 24 5.66 -4.71 -4.03
CA GLY A 24 5.14 -3.78 -3.02
C GLY A 24 5.88 -3.88 -1.70
N LEU A 25 5.92 -2.80 -0.95
CA LEU A 25 6.64 -2.70 0.32
C LEU A 25 5.77 -2.06 1.39
N ALA A 26 5.70 -2.69 2.56
CA ALA A 26 4.98 -2.17 3.71
C ALA A 26 5.83 -1.15 4.49
N LEU A 27 5.20 -0.06 4.93
CA LEU A 27 5.82 1.02 5.68
C LEU A 27 5.52 0.93 7.18
N GLU A 28 6.45 1.37 8.03
CA GLU A 28 6.18 1.59 9.45
C GLU A 28 5.25 2.80 9.66
N GLY A 29 3.95 2.59 9.36
CA GLY A 29 2.90 3.61 9.40
C GLY A 29 2.89 4.57 8.20
N PRO A 30 1.82 5.35 8.06
CA PRO A 30 0.59 5.27 8.86
C PRO A 30 -0.15 3.94 8.70
N TYR A 31 -1.16 3.71 9.55
CA TYR A 31 -1.98 2.49 9.54
C TYR A 31 -3.46 2.85 9.45
N ASP A 32 -4.23 2.04 8.74
CA ASP A 32 -5.68 1.99 8.94
C ASP A 32 -6.00 0.94 10.00
N GLU A 33 -7.09 1.15 10.71
CA GLU A 33 -7.55 0.27 11.77
C GLU A 33 -9.01 -0.14 11.54
N VAL A 34 -9.30 -1.43 11.73
CA VAL A 34 -10.67 -1.94 11.71
C VAL A 34 -10.93 -2.79 12.96
N GLU A 35 -12.03 -2.46 13.65
CA GLU A 35 -12.61 -3.31 14.69
C GLU A 35 -13.76 -4.12 14.07
N ALA A 36 -13.82 -5.41 14.37
CA ALA A 36 -14.86 -6.32 13.93
C ALA A 36 -15.55 -6.96 15.15
N GLU A 37 -16.90 -7.09 15.10
CA GLU A 37 -17.72 -7.80 16.08
C GLU A 37 -18.57 -8.85 15.34
N ALA A 38 -18.41 -10.12 15.71
CA ALA A 38 -19.20 -11.19 15.09
C ALA A 38 -20.69 -11.11 15.48
N THR A 39 -21.58 -11.37 14.52
CA THR A 39 -23.03 -11.47 14.70
C THR A 39 -23.56 -12.77 14.10
N GLN A 40 -24.85 -13.05 14.32
CA GLN A 40 -25.55 -14.22 13.78
C GLN A 40 -26.74 -13.79 12.89
N ASP A 41 -26.67 -12.59 12.32
CA ASP A 41 -27.74 -12.03 11.49
C ASP A 41 -27.48 -12.17 9.98
N GLY A 42 -26.32 -12.75 9.61
CA GLY A 42 -25.91 -12.92 8.21
C GLY A 42 -25.53 -11.62 7.49
N LEU A 43 -25.42 -10.51 8.23
CA LEU A 43 -25.19 -9.20 7.62
C LEU A 43 -23.77 -8.71 7.83
N VAL A 44 -23.24 -8.00 6.82
CA VAL A 44 -22.02 -7.18 6.97
C VAL A 44 -22.47 -5.73 7.11
N THR A 45 -22.22 -5.14 8.28
CA THR A 45 -22.63 -3.78 8.61
C THR A 45 -21.42 -2.91 8.93
N LEU A 46 -21.27 -1.81 8.21
CA LEU A 46 -20.28 -0.78 8.53
C LEU A 46 -20.95 0.26 9.45
N VAL A 47 -20.63 0.20 10.74
CA VAL A 47 -21.30 0.99 11.79
C VAL A 47 -20.80 2.42 11.78
N GLU A 48 -19.48 2.60 11.70
CA GLU A 48 -18.84 3.91 11.78
C GLU A 48 -17.58 3.97 10.91
N ILE A 49 -17.34 5.15 10.37
CA ILE A 49 -16.06 5.51 9.73
C ILE A 49 -15.58 6.80 10.38
N THR A 50 -14.34 6.81 10.84
CA THR A 50 -13.66 8.00 11.39
C THR A 50 -12.37 8.28 10.64
N GLY A 51 -11.90 9.53 10.66
CA GLY A 51 -10.65 9.94 9.99
C GLY A 51 -10.73 10.08 8.47
N ASP A 52 -11.92 9.89 7.87
CA ASP A 52 -12.12 9.98 6.42
C ASP A 52 -12.67 11.33 5.94
N GLY A 53 -12.93 12.27 6.86
CA GLY A 53 -13.57 13.56 6.56
C GLY A 53 -14.99 13.41 5.95
N GLY A 54 -15.62 12.23 6.06
CA GLY A 54 -16.95 11.95 5.51
C GLY A 54 -16.94 11.61 4.01
N ALA A 55 -15.79 11.32 3.43
CA ALA A 55 -15.63 11.07 1.99
C ALA A 55 -16.01 9.64 1.56
N LEU A 56 -15.94 8.66 2.47
CA LEU A 56 -16.14 7.26 2.12
C LEU A 56 -17.60 6.82 2.23
N PRO A 57 -18.05 5.90 1.35
CA PRO A 57 -19.37 5.31 1.44
C PRO A 57 -19.59 4.58 2.76
N ARG A 58 -20.70 4.87 3.46
CA ARG A 58 -21.09 4.17 4.70
C ARG A 58 -21.84 2.86 4.46
N GLU A 59 -22.30 2.64 3.24
CA GLU A 59 -22.92 1.38 2.84
C GLU A 59 -21.84 0.31 2.65
N ALA A 60 -21.90 -0.80 3.41
CA ALA A 60 -20.88 -1.85 3.39
C ALA A 60 -20.65 -2.45 2.01
N SER A 61 -21.72 -2.56 1.18
CA SER A 61 -21.63 -3.07 -0.21
C SER A 61 -20.90 -2.14 -1.17
N LYS A 62 -20.68 -0.89 -0.80
CA LYS A 62 -19.96 0.13 -1.59
C LYS A 62 -18.62 0.54 -0.97
N ASN A 63 -18.22 -0.13 0.11
CA ASN A 63 -16.99 0.16 0.83
C ASN A 63 -16.06 -1.05 0.82
N CYS A 64 -14.76 -0.82 0.56
CA CYS A 64 -13.76 -1.87 0.47
C CYS A 64 -13.66 -2.72 1.75
N VAL A 65 -13.88 -2.11 2.93
CA VAL A 65 -13.94 -2.79 4.23
C VAL A 65 -15.06 -3.83 4.25
N GLY A 66 -16.24 -3.45 3.78
CA GLY A 66 -17.39 -4.35 3.72
C GLY A 66 -17.22 -5.46 2.69
N ALA A 67 -16.60 -5.17 1.53
CA ALA A 67 -16.33 -6.17 0.50
C ALA A 67 -15.31 -7.21 0.99
N ALA A 68 -14.22 -6.79 1.61
CA ALA A 68 -13.20 -7.68 2.17
C ALA A 68 -13.76 -8.57 3.29
N ALA A 69 -14.53 -7.98 4.22
CA ALA A 69 -15.17 -8.73 5.31
C ALA A 69 -16.18 -9.76 4.77
N ARG A 70 -16.98 -9.40 3.78
CA ARG A 70 -17.92 -10.30 3.11
C ARG A 70 -17.19 -11.49 2.48
N ALA A 71 -16.12 -11.24 1.73
CA ALA A 71 -15.33 -12.29 1.11
C ALA A 71 -14.74 -13.27 2.15
N VAL A 72 -14.29 -12.78 3.31
CA VAL A 72 -13.85 -13.65 4.42
C VAL A 72 -15.00 -14.53 4.92
N ILE A 73 -16.18 -13.93 5.15
CA ILE A 73 -17.34 -14.69 5.66
C ILE A 73 -17.80 -15.75 4.65
N GLU A 74 -17.94 -15.38 3.39
CA GLU A 74 -18.41 -16.28 2.33
C GLU A 74 -17.45 -17.45 2.10
N THR A 75 -16.15 -17.25 2.31
CA THR A 75 -15.14 -18.28 2.06
C THR A 75 -14.91 -19.18 3.28
N PHE A 76 -14.92 -18.62 4.50
CA PHE A 76 -14.38 -19.31 5.67
C PHE A 76 -15.38 -19.48 6.83
N ALA A 77 -16.49 -18.76 6.86
CA ALA A 77 -17.39 -18.78 8.00
C ALA A 77 -18.62 -19.68 7.77
N PRO A 78 -19.26 -20.20 8.84
CA PRO A 78 -20.52 -20.93 8.72
C PRO A 78 -21.65 -20.04 8.17
N PRO A 79 -22.67 -20.64 7.50
CA PRO A 79 -23.86 -19.91 7.05
C PRO A 79 -24.56 -19.17 8.19
N GLY A 80 -25.04 -17.96 7.91
CA GLY A 80 -25.71 -17.10 8.89
C GLY A 80 -24.77 -16.23 9.72
N THR A 81 -23.43 -16.40 9.55
CA THR A 81 -22.45 -15.52 10.19
C THR A 81 -22.54 -14.12 9.59
N GLY A 82 -22.53 -13.10 10.46
CA GLY A 82 -22.47 -11.69 10.13
C GLY A 82 -21.36 -10.99 10.91
N VAL A 83 -21.11 -9.72 10.56
CA VAL A 83 -20.12 -8.89 11.25
C VAL A 83 -20.51 -7.42 11.25
N ARG A 84 -20.24 -6.74 12.35
CA ARG A 84 -20.26 -5.28 12.47
C ARG A 84 -18.83 -4.76 12.44
N LEU A 85 -18.60 -3.67 11.69
CA LEU A 85 -17.28 -3.11 11.43
C LEU A 85 -17.23 -1.63 11.80
N TRP A 86 -16.12 -1.21 12.41
CA TRP A 86 -15.76 0.19 12.67
C TRP A 86 -14.41 0.44 11.98
N LEU A 87 -14.36 1.40 11.08
CA LEU A 87 -13.15 1.80 10.37
C LEU A 87 -12.60 3.10 10.94
N HIS A 88 -11.32 3.10 11.29
CA HIS A 88 -10.56 4.30 11.58
C HIS A 88 -9.47 4.50 10.53
N LYS A 89 -9.60 5.60 9.76
CA LYS A 89 -8.65 5.95 8.70
C LYS A 89 -7.44 6.69 9.28
N GLY A 90 -6.26 6.14 9.09
CA GLY A 90 -4.99 6.83 9.32
C GLY A 90 -4.28 7.19 8.01
N LEU A 91 -4.82 6.70 6.87
CA LEU A 91 -4.31 7.01 5.53
C LEU A 91 -5.34 7.82 4.73
N ASP A 92 -4.88 8.90 4.12
CA ASP A 92 -5.70 9.70 3.21
C ASP A 92 -6.09 8.89 1.98
N SER A 93 -7.37 8.92 1.61
CA SER A 93 -7.87 8.25 0.41
C SER A 93 -7.26 8.87 -0.85
N GLY A 94 -6.83 8.02 -1.80
CA GLY A 94 -6.24 8.49 -3.06
C GLY A 94 -4.81 9.05 -2.93
N SER A 95 -4.17 8.89 -1.78
CA SER A 95 -2.78 9.35 -1.55
C SER A 95 -1.73 8.60 -2.38
N GLY A 96 -2.01 7.41 -2.89
CA GLY A 96 -1.01 6.55 -3.54
C GLY A 96 -0.17 5.71 -2.55
N LEU A 97 -0.59 5.63 -1.27
CA LEU A 97 0.03 4.82 -0.22
C LEU A 97 -0.78 3.56 0.13
N GLY A 98 -1.59 3.05 -0.78
CA GLY A 98 -2.36 1.84 -0.57
C GLY A 98 -3.48 1.98 0.48
N SER A 99 -4.14 3.15 0.55
CA SER A 99 -5.17 3.44 1.55
C SER A 99 -6.35 2.46 1.51
N SER A 100 -6.88 2.12 0.33
CA SER A 100 -7.92 1.10 0.16
C SER A 100 -7.45 -0.29 0.55
N ALA A 101 -6.23 -0.64 0.17
CA ALA A 101 -5.59 -1.91 0.50
C ALA A 101 -5.42 -2.07 2.03
N ALA A 102 -4.92 -1.04 2.73
CA ALA A 102 -4.79 -1.07 4.19
C ALA A 102 -6.15 -1.26 4.88
N SER A 103 -7.19 -0.53 4.46
CA SER A 103 -8.54 -0.70 4.99
C SER A 103 -9.09 -2.11 4.74
N SER A 104 -8.94 -2.63 3.52
CA SER A 104 -9.41 -3.98 3.14
C SER A 104 -8.70 -5.08 3.94
N VAL A 105 -7.38 -4.93 4.11
CA VAL A 105 -6.54 -5.86 4.87
C VAL A 105 -6.90 -5.85 6.35
N ALA A 106 -7.03 -4.66 6.97
CA ALA A 106 -7.44 -4.55 8.37
C ALA A 106 -8.83 -5.17 8.61
N ALA A 107 -9.76 -4.96 7.66
CA ALA A 107 -11.10 -5.57 7.71
C ALA A 107 -11.06 -7.09 7.61
N ALA A 108 -10.31 -7.64 6.66
CA ALA A 108 -10.20 -9.08 6.50
C ALA A 108 -9.58 -9.74 7.74
N VAL A 109 -8.48 -9.15 8.28
CA VAL A 109 -7.78 -9.70 9.45
C VAL A 109 -8.63 -9.62 10.71
N SER A 110 -9.31 -8.50 10.97
CA SER A 110 -10.20 -8.37 12.14
C SER A 110 -11.43 -9.25 12.03
N THR A 111 -12.03 -9.37 10.83
CA THR A 111 -13.17 -10.28 10.59
C THR A 111 -12.75 -11.72 10.77
N ALA A 112 -11.66 -12.17 10.17
CA ALA A 112 -11.17 -13.54 10.33
C ALA A 112 -10.93 -13.90 11.82
N ALA A 113 -10.37 -12.96 12.59
CA ALA A 113 -10.11 -13.19 14.01
C ALA A 113 -11.37 -13.47 14.84
N VAL A 114 -12.56 -13.00 14.43
CA VAL A 114 -13.82 -13.22 15.16
C VAL A 114 -14.69 -14.32 14.57
N VAL A 115 -14.56 -14.66 13.27
CA VAL A 115 -15.41 -15.65 12.61
C VAL A 115 -14.70 -16.95 12.25
N CYS A 116 -13.38 -16.92 12.03
CA CYS A 116 -12.56 -18.08 11.65
C CYS A 116 -11.09 -17.92 12.13
N PRO A 117 -10.84 -17.87 13.46
CA PRO A 117 -9.55 -17.50 14.04
C PRO A 117 -8.38 -18.45 13.69
N GLU A 118 -8.69 -19.65 13.17
CA GLU A 118 -7.68 -20.64 12.78
C GLU A 118 -7.07 -20.38 11.39
N ILE A 119 -7.64 -19.46 10.61
CA ILE A 119 -7.17 -19.19 9.26
C ILE A 119 -5.83 -18.45 9.32
N ALA A 120 -4.86 -18.96 8.56
CA ALA A 120 -3.57 -18.29 8.43
C ALA A 120 -3.72 -16.99 7.64
N ARG A 121 -3.01 -15.95 8.08
CA ARG A 121 -3.12 -14.60 7.49
C ARG A 121 -2.91 -14.58 5.97
N GLY A 122 -1.98 -15.41 5.45
CA GLY A 122 -1.72 -15.49 4.01
C GLY A 122 -2.91 -15.99 3.18
N GLU A 123 -3.80 -16.77 3.77
CA GLU A 123 -5.01 -17.29 3.10
C GLU A 123 -6.07 -16.21 2.89
N LEU A 124 -5.94 -15.06 3.57
CA LEU A 124 -6.83 -13.91 3.42
C LEU A 124 -6.53 -13.05 2.17
N LEU A 125 -5.48 -13.38 1.39
CA LEU A 125 -5.05 -12.54 0.27
C LEU A 125 -6.18 -12.29 -0.74
N ASP A 126 -6.89 -13.32 -1.15
CA ASP A 126 -7.96 -13.18 -2.13
C ASP A 126 -9.16 -12.39 -1.57
N ALA A 127 -9.53 -12.59 -0.31
CA ALA A 127 -10.56 -11.80 0.34
C ALA A 127 -10.18 -10.31 0.43
N THR A 128 -8.91 -10.01 0.70
CA THR A 128 -8.44 -8.61 0.71
C THR A 128 -8.42 -7.99 -0.69
N ARG A 129 -8.14 -8.78 -1.73
CA ARG A 129 -8.17 -8.34 -3.13
C ARG A 129 -9.58 -7.98 -3.60
N GLU A 130 -10.64 -8.61 -3.05
CA GLU A 130 -12.02 -8.22 -3.36
C GLU A 130 -12.35 -6.80 -2.85
N GLY A 131 -11.82 -6.41 -1.69
CA GLY A 131 -11.92 -5.02 -1.24
C GLY A 131 -11.23 -4.04 -2.19
N GLU A 132 -10.03 -4.37 -2.68
CA GLU A 132 -9.29 -3.56 -3.64
C GLU A 132 -10.01 -3.50 -5.00
N ARG A 133 -10.57 -4.61 -5.47
CA ARG A 133 -11.39 -4.66 -6.70
C ARG A 133 -12.57 -3.69 -6.64
N LEU A 134 -13.27 -3.63 -5.50
CA LEU A 134 -14.37 -2.68 -5.31
C LEU A 134 -13.88 -1.23 -5.33
N ALA A 135 -12.73 -0.94 -4.72
CA ALA A 135 -12.21 0.42 -4.59
C ALA A 135 -11.62 0.99 -5.88
N THR A 136 -10.95 0.17 -6.68
CA THR A 136 -10.11 0.61 -7.82
C THR A 136 -10.52 0.01 -9.16
N GLY A 137 -11.52 -0.87 -9.18
CA GLY A 137 -11.95 -1.61 -10.38
C GLY A 137 -11.06 -2.79 -10.74
N ALA A 138 -9.93 -3.01 -10.04
CA ALA A 138 -9.00 -4.09 -10.30
C ALA A 138 -8.39 -4.64 -8.99
N ALA A 139 -8.17 -5.94 -8.93
CA ALA A 139 -7.66 -6.62 -7.74
C ALA A 139 -6.12 -6.64 -7.70
N HIS A 140 -5.49 -5.46 -7.75
CA HIS A 140 -4.03 -5.33 -7.74
C HIS A 140 -3.44 -5.80 -6.40
N PRO A 141 -2.53 -6.79 -6.41
CA PRO A 141 -2.01 -7.38 -5.18
C PRO A 141 -0.84 -6.59 -4.57
N ASP A 142 -0.17 -5.73 -5.31
CA ASP A 142 1.09 -5.07 -4.96
C ASP A 142 0.99 -4.03 -3.83
N ASN A 143 -0.24 -3.63 -3.46
CA ASN A 143 -0.52 -2.92 -2.20
C ASN A 143 -1.06 -3.86 -1.12
N VAL A 144 -1.99 -4.72 -1.49
CA VAL A 144 -2.69 -5.62 -0.56
C VAL A 144 -1.72 -6.62 0.07
N ALA A 145 -0.87 -7.27 -0.73
CA ALA A 145 0.04 -8.30 -0.25
C ALA A 145 1.08 -7.78 0.76
N PRO A 146 1.79 -6.65 0.51
CA PRO A 146 2.71 -6.13 1.53
C PRO A 146 1.97 -5.58 2.76
N SER A 147 0.80 -4.97 2.62
CA SER A 147 0.00 -4.55 3.77
C SER A 147 -0.40 -5.74 4.64
N LEU A 148 -0.76 -6.87 4.02
CA LEU A 148 -1.13 -8.10 4.71
C LEU A 148 0.07 -8.80 5.36
N LEU A 149 1.13 -9.04 4.59
CA LEU A 149 2.24 -9.91 4.98
C LEU A 149 3.41 -9.16 5.65
N GLY A 150 3.57 -7.87 5.34
CA GLY A 150 4.73 -7.07 5.75
C GLY A 150 5.95 -7.27 4.87
N GLY A 151 6.89 -6.34 4.95
CA GLY A 151 8.15 -6.37 4.23
C GLY A 151 8.03 -6.00 2.76
N LEU A 152 9.01 -6.41 1.98
CA LEU A 152 8.98 -6.38 0.52
C LEU A 152 8.30 -7.66 0.03
N VAL A 153 7.32 -7.53 -0.85
CA VAL A 153 6.55 -8.66 -1.37
C VAL A 153 6.59 -8.65 -2.89
N ALA A 154 6.89 -9.80 -3.47
CA ALA A 154 6.68 -10.08 -4.89
C ALA A 154 5.32 -10.76 -5.08
N CYS A 155 4.54 -10.24 -6.03
CA CYS A 155 3.26 -10.79 -6.45
C CYS A 155 3.45 -11.55 -7.76
N VAL A 156 3.38 -12.87 -7.69
CA VAL A 156 3.58 -13.74 -8.85
C VAL A 156 2.22 -14.17 -9.37
N VAL A 157 1.88 -13.75 -10.57
CA VAL A 157 0.65 -14.18 -11.25
C VAL A 157 0.85 -15.63 -11.71
N ARG A 158 -0.07 -16.49 -11.28
CA ARG A 158 -0.21 -17.87 -11.71
C ARG A 158 -1.34 -17.99 -12.74
N GLU A 159 -1.69 -19.20 -13.12
CA GLU A 159 -2.82 -19.43 -14.00
C GLU A 159 -4.15 -18.95 -13.41
N ALA A 160 -5.08 -18.52 -14.26
CA ALA A 160 -6.44 -18.11 -13.90
C ALA A 160 -6.54 -17.01 -12.83
N GLU A 161 -5.70 -15.97 -12.90
CA GLU A 161 -5.67 -14.83 -11.98
C GLU A 161 -5.25 -15.17 -10.53
N ALA A 162 -4.86 -16.41 -10.24
CA ALA A 162 -4.30 -16.76 -8.94
C ALA A 162 -2.97 -16.03 -8.71
N VAL A 163 -2.84 -15.40 -7.55
CA VAL A 163 -1.65 -14.64 -7.17
C VAL A 163 -0.98 -15.32 -5.99
N GLU A 164 0.30 -15.63 -6.17
CA GLU A 164 1.16 -16.02 -5.06
C GLU A 164 1.91 -14.78 -4.55
N ALA A 165 1.71 -14.46 -3.27
CA ALA A 165 2.45 -13.38 -2.60
C ALA A 165 3.66 -13.96 -1.88
N MET A 166 4.85 -13.59 -2.32
CA MET A 166 6.12 -14.08 -1.78
C MET A 166 6.86 -12.97 -1.05
N ARG A 167 7.07 -13.13 0.26
CA ARG A 167 7.92 -12.21 1.01
C ARG A 167 9.38 -12.36 0.58
N LEU A 168 10.00 -11.22 0.31
CA LEU A 168 11.41 -11.15 -0.04
C LEU A 168 12.22 -10.63 1.16
N PRO A 169 13.50 -11.04 1.29
CA PRO A 169 14.35 -10.53 2.34
C PRO A 169 14.61 -9.02 2.16
N VAL A 170 14.63 -8.30 3.27
CA VAL A 170 14.97 -6.87 3.33
C VAL A 170 15.97 -6.65 4.45
N ALA A 171 17.11 -6.05 4.13
CA ALA A 171 18.11 -5.67 5.11
C ALA A 171 17.57 -4.57 6.04
N GLN A 172 18.06 -4.55 7.28
CA GLN A 172 17.73 -3.48 8.23
C GLN A 172 18.35 -2.14 7.82
N GLY A 173 17.76 -1.05 8.28
CA GLY A 173 18.30 0.29 8.09
C GLY A 173 17.86 0.98 6.79
N ILE A 174 17.13 0.30 5.91
CA ILE A 174 16.54 0.95 4.72
C ILE A 174 15.40 1.85 5.17
N ILE A 175 15.47 3.12 4.78
CA ILE A 175 14.48 4.15 5.09
C ILE A 175 13.79 4.60 3.81
N MET A 176 12.48 4.63 3.87
CA MET A 176 11.60 5.18 2.83
C MET A 176 11.16 6.58 3.23
N VAL A 177 11.34 7.52 2.33
CA VAL A 177 10.77 8.87 2.44
C VAL A 177 9.61 8.95 1.45
N THR A 178 8.42 9.25 1.93
CA THR A 178 7.26 9.45 1.05
C THR A 178 6.79 10.89 1.16
N VAL A 179 6.46 11.51 0.03
CA VAL A 179 5.88 12.85 -0.01
C VAL A 179 4.58 12.79 -0.79
N SER A 180 3.48 13.09 -0.09
CA SER A 180 2.13 13.07 -0.64
C SER A 180 1.67 14.49 -0.95
N PRO A 181 1.64 14.90 -2.23
CA PRO A 181 1.09 16.20 -2.61
C PRO A 181 -0.44 16.18 -2.48
N ALA A 182 -1.03 17.31 -2.12
CA ALA A 182 -2.47 17.50 -1.94
C ALA A 182 -3.21 17.61 -3.30
N ILE A 183 -2.99 16.62 -4.17
CA ILE A 183 -3.69 16.44 -5.44
C ILE A 183 -4.30 15.04 -5.48
N HIS A 184 -5.33 14.86 -6.27
CA HIS A 184 -5.97 13.55 -6.44
C HIS A 184 -5.72 13.03 -7.86
N ILE A 185 -5.13 11.84 -7.97
CA ILE A 185 -4.95 11.11 -9.22
C ILE A 185 -5.74 9.79 -9.11
N PRO A 186 -6.86 9.65 -9.81
CA PRO A 186 -7.57 8.37 -9.88
C PRO A 186 -6.66 7.28 -10.47
N THR A 187 -6.74 6.06 -9.96
CA THR A 187 -5.93 4.92 -10.46
C THR A 187 -6.12 4.71 -11.96
N GLU A 188 -7.36 4.90 -12.44
CA GLU A 188 -7.70 4.83 -13.87
C GLU A 188 -6.92 5.87 -14.71
N ALA A 189 -6.75 7.10 -14.20
CA ALA A 189 -5.97 8.13 -14.89
C ALA A 189 -4.51 7.74 -15.04
N GLY A 190 -3.93 7.13 -13.98
CA GLY A 190 -2.57 6.57 -14.05
C GLY A 190 -2.42 5.41 -15.02
N ARG A 191 -3.50 4.68 -15.31
CA ARG A 191 -3.53 3.62 -16.35
C ARG A 191 -3.73 4.20 -17.75
N ALA A 192 -4.61 5.19 -17.89
CA ALA A 192 -5.00 5.76 -19.18
C ALA A 192 -3.84 6.46 -19.93
N VAL A 193 -2.83 6.94 -19.19
CA VAL A 193 -1.65 7.58 -19.81
C VAL A 193 -0.59 6.56 -20.28
N MET A 194 -0.75 5.27 -19.98
CA MET A 194 0.23 4.25 -20.34
C MET A 194 -0.02 3.72 -21.75
N PRO A 195 1.05 3.39 -22.51
CA PRO A 195 0.91 2.82 -23.83
C PRO A 195 0.42 1.36 -23.78
N GLU A 196 -0.23 0.91 -24.83
CA GLU A 196 -0.65 -0.49 -24.95
C GLU A 196 0.52 -1.45 -25.26
N ARG A 197 1.64 -0.94 -25.72
CA ARG A 197 2.81 -1.73 -26.14
C ARG A 197 4.10 -1.06 -25.70
N TYR A 198 5.08 -1.90 -25.35
CA TYR A 198 6.42 -1.47 -24.94
C TYR A 198 7.48 -2.08 -25.86
N SER A 199 8.62 -1.39 -25.97
CA SER A 199 9.78 -1.96 -26.67
C SER A 199 10.36 -3.14 -25.87
N LEU A 200 10.89 -4.14 -26.57
CA LEU A 200 11.59 -5.25 -25.91
C LEU A 200 12.78 -4.74 -25.07
N GLU A 201 13.46 -3.68 -25.55
CA GLU A 201 14.57 -3.06 -24.83
C GLU A 201 14.13 -2.54 -23.46
N ASP A 202 13.02 -1.78 -23.39
CA ASP A 202 12.49 -1.24 -22.13
C ASP A 202 12.02 -2.35 -21.18
N VAL A 203 11.38 -3.38 -21.72
CA VAL A 203 10.94 -4.54 -20.92
C VAL A 203 12.15 -5.26 -20.31
N VAL A 204 13.18 -5.57 -21.11
CA VAL A 204 14.40 -6.24 -20.63
C VAL A 204 15.15 -5.37 -19.61
N ALA A 205 15.27 -4.07 -19.88
CA ALA A 205 15.89 -3.12 -18.95
C ALA A 205 15.13 -3.06 -17.62
N ASN A 206 13.79 -3.03 -17.65
CA ASN A 206 12.96 -3.02 -16.44
C ASN A 206 13.09 -4.35 -15.67
N MET A 207 13.03 -5.49 -16.33
CA MET A 207 13.20 -6.82 -15.71
C MET A 207 14.57 -6.96 -15.03
N SER A 208 15.65 -6.49 -15.67
CA SER A 208 16.99 -6.52 -15.09
C SER A 208 17.10 -5.68 -13.82
N ARG A 209 16.43 -4.52 -13.81
CA ARG A 209 16.38 -3.65 -12.63
C ARG A 209 15.57 -4.25 -11.49
N VAL A 210 14.46 -4.92 -11.77
CA VAL A 210 13.70 -5.66 -10.76
C VAL A 210 14.61 -6.68 -10.05
N ALA A 211 15.37 -7.47 -10.81
CA ALA A 211 16.29 -8.45 -10.24
C ALA A 211 17.38 -7.79 -9.39
N GLY A 212 17.98 -6.70 -9.88
CA GLY A 212 18.98 -5.91 -9.14
C GLY A 212 18.41 -5.25 -7.89
N LEU A 213 17.18 -4.74 -7.96
CA LEU A 213 16.48 -4.11 -6.85
C LEU A 213 16.21 -5.12 -5.71
N VAL A 214 15.70 -6.30 -6.04
CA VAL A 214 15.48 -7.38 -5.06
C VAL A 214 16.79 -7.78 -4.39
N ALA A 215 17.86 -7.96 -5.16
CA ALA A 215 19.18 -8.26 -4.59
C ALA A 215 19.69 -7.12 -3.70
N GLY A 216 19.50 -5.86 -4.09
CA GLY A 216 19.89 -4.68 -3.32
C GLY A 216 19.14 -4.58 -1.99
N PHE A 217 17.82 -4.78 -1.99
CA PHE A 217 17.02 -4.79 -0.74
C PHE A 217 17.43 -5.94 0.18
N ALA A 218 17.71 -7.11 -0.36
CA ALA A 218 18.13 -8.28 0.40
C ALA A 218 19.49 -8.09 1.08
N SER A 219 20.45 -7.44 0.41
CA SER A 219 21.80 -7.21 0.92
C SER A 219 21.99 -5.89 1.67
N GLY A 220 21.06 -4.93 1.55
CA GLY A 220 21.21 -3.56 2.05
C GLY A 220 22.16 -2.71 1.21
N ASP A 221 22.46 -3.12 -0.02
CA ASP A 221 23.32 -2.40 -0.95
C ASP A 221 22.56 -1.20 -1.56
N LEU A 222 22.74 -0.03 -0.93
CA LEU A 222 22.05 1.20 -1.33
C LEU A 222 22.47 1.69 -2.72
N GLU A 223 23.71 1.50 -3.13
CA GLU A 223 24.15 1.87 -4.47
C GLU A 223 23.41 1.05 -5.53
N ARG A 224 23.32 -0.26 -5.31
CA ARG A 224 22.53 -1.16 -6.17
C ARG A 224 21.05 -0.80 -6.19
N ILE A 225 20.46 -0.52 -5.01
CA ILE A 225 19.06 -0.07 -4.93
C ILE A 225 18.89 1.18 -5.79
N GLY A 226 19.72 2.22 -5.60
CA GLY A 226 19.64 3.48 -6.32
C GLY A 226 19.78 3.31 -7.83
N GLY A 227 20.73 2.48 -8.28
CA GLY A 227 20.96 2.17 -9.69
C GLY A 227 19.83 1.37 -10.36
N CYS A 228 18.97 0.74 -9.54
CA CYS A 228 17.88 -0.10 -10.04
C CYS A 228 16.47 0.50 -9.87
N LEU A 229 16.32 1.69 -9.27
CA LEU A 229 15.00 2.31 -9.05
C LEU A 229 14.40 2.97 -10.29
N GLU A 230 15.15 3.15 -11.36
CA GLU A 230 14.61 3.72 -12.61
C GLU A 230 13.60 2.76 -13.24
N ASP A 231 12.40 3.27 -13.47
CA ASP A 231 11.32 2.56 -14.17
C ASP A 231 11.17 3.09 -15.59
N ARG A 232 11.06 2.18 -16.56
CA ARG A 232 10.84 2.50 -17.98
C ARG A 232 9.43 2.21 -18.47
N LEU A 233 8.58 1.60 -17.64
CA LEU A 233 7.25 1.16 -18.07
C LEU A 233 6.15 2.11 -17.64
N ALA A 234 6.17 2.60 -16.41
CA ALA A 234 5.07 3.42 -15.87
C ALA A 234 5.47 4.88 -15.62
N THR A 235 6.60 5.10 -14.95
CA THR A 235 7.04 6.45 -14.54
C THR A 235 7.16 7.43 -15.70
N PRO A 236 7.70 7.08 -16.89
CA PRO A 236 7.83 8.03 -18.00
C PRO A 236 6.51 8.66 -18.42
N TYR A 237 5.41 7.94 -18.26
CA TYR A 237 4.07 8.37 -18.64
C TYR A 237 3.33 9.03 -17.48
N ARG A 238 3.40 8.44 -16.27
CA ARG A 238 2.68 8.90 -15.07
C ARG A 238 3.23 10.19 -14.49
N LYS A 239 4.53 10.48 -14.65
CA LYS A 239 5.16 11.66 -14.08
C LYS A 239 4.54 12.98 -14.55
N SER A 240 3.94 13.02 -15.73
CA SER A 240 3.23 14.18 -16.25
C SER A 240 1.97 14.54 -15.44
N LEU A 241 1.44 13.61 -14.67
CA LEU A 241 0.30 13.83 -13.78
C LEU A 241 0.69 14.46 -12.44
N ILE A 242 2.00 14.53 -12.13
CA ILE A 242 2.52 15.02 -10.85
C ILE A 242 3.32 16.31 -11.11
N PRO A 243 2.81 17.48 -10.69
CA PRO A 243 3.50 18.74 -10.90
C PRO A 243 4.93 18.72 -10.32
N GLY A 244 5.91 19.09 -11.13
CA GLY A 244 7.30 19.20 -10.69
C GLY A 244 8.01 17.87 -10.38
N PHE A 245 7.49 16.71 -10.81
CA PHE A 245 8.06 15.40 -10.50
C PHE A 245 9.57 15.31 -10.70
N ASP A 246 10.07 15.73 -11.86
CA ASP A 246 11.51 15.63 -12.18
C ASP A 246 12.34 16.50 -11.22
N ASP A 247 11.88 17.72 -10.90
CA ASP A 247 12.55 18.62 -9.94
C ASP A 247 12.51 18.07 -8.51
N VAL A 248 11.40 17.42 -8.12
CA VAL A 248 11.27 16.73 -6.81
C VAL A 248 12.30 15.60 -6.71
N MET A 249 12.47 14.80 -7.78
CA MET A 249 13.46 13.71 -7.80
C MET A 249 14.90 14.23 -7.80
N ILE A 250 15.17 15.36 -8.47
CA ILE A 250 16.48 16.03 -8.42
C ILE A 250 16.77 16.53 -7.00
N ALA A 251 15.81 17.20 -6.35
CA ALA A 251 15.95 17.67 -4.97
C ALA A 251 16.19 16.53 -3.98
N ALA A 252 15.44 15.42 -4.11
CA ALA A 252 15.63 14.24 -3.29
C ALA A 252 17.07 13.69 -3.40
N ARG A 253 17.59 13.52 -4.61
CA ARG A 253 18.97 13.05 -4.85
C ARG A 253 20.02 14.03 -4.30
N SER A 254 19.80 15.35 -4.51
CA SER A 254 20.71 16.39 -4.00
C SER A 254 20.77 16.41 -2.46
N ALA A 255 19.67 16.02 -1.79
CA ALA A 255 19.60 15.89 -0.34
C ALA A 255 20.11 14.52 0.19
N GLY A 256 20.58 13.64 -0.69
CA GLY A 256 21.20 12.36 -0.31
C GLY A 256 20.34 11.11 -0.45
N ALA A 257 19.21 11.19 -1.21
CA ALA A 257 18.49 9.97 -1.60
C ALA A 257 19.29 9.19 -2.64
N VAL A 258 19.32 7.86 -2.52
CA VAL A 258 19.96 6.99 -3.52
C VAL A 258 19.13 6.88 -4.79
N GLY A 259 17.83 7.12 -4.70
CA GLY A 259 16.87 7.13 -5.80
C GLY A 259 15.45 7.22 -5.28
N GLY A 260 14.48 7.12 -6.19
CA GLY A 260 13.06 7.18 -5.84
C GLY A 260 12.17 7.05 -7.08
N GLY A 261 10.88 7.26 -6.90
CA GLY A 261 9.89 7.14 -7.96
C GLY A 261 8.48 7.47 -7.49
N ILE A 262 7.50 7.00 -8.26
CA ILE A 262 6.08 7.15 -7.96
C ILE A 262 5.60 5.94 -7.16
N SER A 263 4.84 6.16 -6.09
CA SER A 263 4.17 5.10 -5.34
C SER A 263 2.85 4.74 -6.01
N GLY A 264 2.73 3.52 -6.51
CA GLY A 264 1.55 3.03 -7.21
C GLY A 264 1.20 3.87 -8.43
N ALA A 265 -0.02 4.39 -8.50
CA ALA A 265 -0.45 5.33 -9.54
C ALA A 265 -0.06 6.79 -9.27
N GLY A 266 0.49 7.07 -8.10
CA GLY A 266 0.68 8.40 -7.56
C GLY A 266 -0.55 8.87 -6.74
N PRO A 267 -0.62 10.13 -6.32
CA PRO A 267 0.37 11.18 -6.52
C PRO A 267 1.60 11.13 -5.61
N THR A 268 1.60 10.28 -4.58
CA THR A 268 2.76 10.16 -3.69
C THR A 268 3.99 9.74 -4.45
N VAL A 269 5.07 10.43 -4.17
CA VAL A 269 6.42 10.08 -4.63
C VAL A 269 7.23 9.57 -3.45
N PHE A 270 8.19 8.67 -3.71
CA PHE A 270 9.06 8.14 -2.68
C PHE A 270 10.54 8.34 -3.01
N ALA A 271 11.36 8.33 -1.97
CA ALA A 271 12.80 8.26 -2.07
C ALA A 271 13.36 7.25 -1.07
N VAL A 272 14.56 6.72 -1.33
CA VAL A 272 15.21 5.71 -0.49
C VAL A 272 16.51 6.26 0.07
N THR A 273 16.78 5.97 1.36
CA THR A 273 18.03 6.34 2.06
C THR A 273 18.31 5.35 3.20
N ASP A 274 19.36 5.60 4.00
CA ASP A 274 19.82 4.74 5.11
C ASP A 274 19.64 5.36 6.51
N GLY A 275 19.15 6.57 6.62
CA GLY A 275 19.05 7.28 7.90
C GLY A 275 17.80 8.13 8.04
N ARG A 276 17.15 8.08 9.23
CA ARG A 276 15.93 8.88 9.47
C ARG A 276 16.20 10.38 9.45
N ASP A 277 17.39 10.85 9.91
CA ASP A 277 17.74 12.27 9.86
C ASP A 277 17.89 12.74 8.42
N ARG A 278 18.67 12.00 7.62
CA ARG A 278 18.78 12.24 6.18
C ARG A 278 17.44 12.14 5.49
N GLY A 279 16.58 11.19 5.90
CA GLY A 279 15.23 11.07 5.40
C GLY A 279 14.40 12.32 5.64
N ARG A 280 14.54 12.98 6.80
CA ARG A 280 13.84 14.25 7.09
C ARG A 280 14.35 15.39 6.19
N GLU A 281 15.66 15.47 5.94
CA GLU A 281 16.25 16.47 5.02
C GLU A 281 15.74 16.26 3.58
N ILE A 282 15.74 15.00 3.12
CA ILE A 282 15.20 14.63 1.80
C ILE A 282 13.71 15.03 1.71
N GLY A 283 12.91 14.65 2.69
CA GLY A 283 11.48 14.97 2.71
C GLY A 283 11.22 16.49 2.69
N ALA A 284 11.98 17.27 3.45
CA ALA A 284 11.89 18.73 3.46
C ALA A 284 12.24 19.34 2.09
N ALA A 285 13.31 18.87 1.45
CA ALA A 285 13.71 19.33 0.12
C ALA A 285 12.64 19.01 -0.94
N MET A 286 12.03 17.83 -0.89
CA MET A 286 10.95 17.44 -1.80
C MET A 286 9.69 18.29 -1.59
N VAL A 287 9.31 18.56 -0.35
CA VAL A 287 8.16 19.42 0.01
C VAL A 287 8.37 20.85 -0.49
N GLU A 288 9.59 21.40 -0.33
CA GLU A 288 9.92 22.74 -0.82
C GLU A 288 9.73 22.85 -2.35
N VAL A 289 10.08 21.81 -3.11
CA VAL A 289 9.85 21.81 -4.55
C VAL A 289 8.36 21.81 -4.86
N PHE A 290 7.55 20.94 -4.23
CA PHE A 290 6.10 20.97 -4.45
C PHE A 290 5.49 22.34 -4.14
N ALA A 291 5.95 22.99 -3.06
CA ALA A 291 5.49 24.35 -2.71
C ALA A 291 5.80 25.37 -3.82
N ARG A 292 6.94 25.27 -4.52
CA ARG A 292 7.26 26.13 -5.69
C ARG A 292 6.30 25.92 -6.86
N PHE A 293 5.71 24.75 -6.98
CA PHE A 293 4.65 24.44 -7.95
C PHE A 293 3.24 24.78 -7.43
N GLY A 294 3.15 25.42 -6.25
CA GLY A 294 1.87 25.80 -5.64
C GLY A 294 1.09 24.62 -5.06
N VAL A 295 1.75 23.48 -4.78
CA VAL A 295 1.14 22.27 -4.29
C VAL A 295 1.56 22.02 -2.82
N GLU A 296 0.60 22.01 -1.92
CA GLU A 296 0.84 21.56 -0.54
C GLU A 296 1.18 20.07 -0.53
N SER A 297 2.07 19.65 0.37
CA SER A 297 2.46 18.26 0.47
C SER A 297 2.93 17.88 1.87
N VAL A 298 2.82 16.60 2.21
CA VAL A 298 3.21 16.06 3.50
C VAL A 298 4.29 15.00 3.32
N ALA A 299 5.45 15.21 3.98
CA ALA A 299 6.53 14.24 4.03
C ALA A 299 6.39 13.28 5.21
N ARG A 300 6.69 12.00 4.99
CA ARG A 300 6.79 10.97 6.03
C ARG A 300 8.08 10.20 5.85
N VAL A 301 8.72 9.82 6.97
CA VAL A 301 9.96 9.03 7.01
C VAL A 301 9.69 7.74 7.75
N SER A 302 9.72 6.63 7.05
CA SER A 302 9.32 5.32 7.58
C SER A 302 10.42 4.28 7.35
N GLY A 303 10.57 3.34 8.28
CA GLY A 303 11.24 2.07 8.01
C GLY A 303 10.30 1.11 7.26
N VAL A 304 10.80 -0.09 7.02
CA VAL A 304 10.02 -1.19 6.42
C VAL A 304 9.27 -1.93 7.52
N ASP A 305 7.93 -1.96 7.48
CA ASP A 305 7.14 -2.76 8.42
C ASP A 305 7.24 -4.26 8.07
N GLY A 306 8.12 -4.98 8.75
CA GLY A 306 8.31 -6.42 8.53
C GLY A 306 7.17 -7.31 9.05
N ARG A 307 6.18 -6.74 9.76
CA ARG A 307 5.09 -7.49 10.41
C ARG A 307 3.81 -7.54 9.58
N GLY A 308 3.52 -6.48 8.84
CA GLY A 308 2.26 -6.32 8.12
C GLY A 308 1.06 -6.18 9.06
N ALA A 309 -0.11 -6.54 8.55
CA ALA A 309 -1.35 -6.48 9.30
C ALA A 309 -1.31 -7.38 10.55
N ARG A 310 -1.87 -6.89 11.66
CA ARG A 310 -1.85 -7.58 12.94
C ARG A 310 -2.98 -7.16 13.85
N LEU A 311 -3.37 -8.06 14.72
CA LEU A 311 -4.28 -7.75 15.80
C LEU A 311 -3.60 -6.84 16.84
N VAL A 312 -4.38 -5.95 17.41
CA VAL A 312 -3.96 -5.02 18.47
C VAL A 312 -4.95 -5.08 19.62
N ASP A 313 -4.46 -4.80 20.85
CA ASP A 313 -5.33 -4.74 22.02
C ASP A 313 -6.34 -3.62 21.91
N PRO A 314 -7.64 -3.87 22.22
CA PRO A 314 -8.71 -2.87 22.12
C PRO A 314 -8.47 -1.58 22.93
N GLY A 315 -7.55 -1.58 23.89
CA GLY A 315 -7.22 -0.45 24.77
C GLY A 315 -6.08 0.46 24.31
N ARG A 316 -5.37 0.15 23.21
CA ARG A 316 -4.31 1.01 22.67
C ARG A 316 -4.77 1.72 21.40
N VAL A 317 -5.00 3.01 21.51
CA VAL A 317 -5.12 3.90 20.33
C VAL A 317 -3.72 4.05 19.72
N HIS A 318 -3.48 3.53 18.53
CA HIS A 318 -2.27 3.78 17.76
C HIS A 318 -2.47 5.04 16.92
N GLY A 319 -2.07 6.19 17.46
CA GLY A 319 -2.16 7.43 16.72
C GLY A 319 -1.78 8.64 17.57
N ALA A 320 -0.51 8.97 17.57
CA ALA A 320 0.01 10.34 17.66
C ALA A 320 1.43 10.32 17.10
#